data_a3a7a783b0c5019e1249cadae61f091b
#
_entry.id   a3a7a783b0c5019e1249cadae61f091b
#
_cell.length_a   1.000
_cell.length_b   1.000
_cell.length_c   1.000
_cell.angle_alpha   90.00
_cell.angle_beta   90.00
_cell.angle_gamma   90.00
#
_symmetry.space_group_name_H-M   'P 1'
#
loop_
_entity.id
_entity.type
_entity.pdbx_description
1 polymer ?
#
loop_
_entity_poly.entity_id
_entity_poly.type
_entity_poly.pdbx_seq_one_letter_code
_entity_poly.pdbx_strand_id
1 'polypeptide(L)'
;IISYDASGNPVAIATGNDGQVLTSTGAGSPPAFETLPVGGITMADQWRITASATDSGADVLDANWERADTDGLGQIGSAMAVSGAVFTFPSTGYYYVTFQAKFAQGSGDQRYCHVYILTTTDNSSYDAAAEGSMWFTSAGDSGTKYGSAATNIIFDVTNTSTHKLKFQRNSEGSVVTEGDSNNNLTFATFIRLGDT
;
A
#
# COMPACT_ATOMS: atom_id res chain seq x y z
N ILE A 1 -30.14 22.85 -25.13
CA ILE A 1 -29.36 23.88 -24.43
C ILE A 1 -28.62 24.70 -25.47
N ILE A 2 -28.67 26.01 -25.37
CA ILE A 2 -27.93 26.93 -26.23
C ILE A 2 -26.85 27.60 -25.39
N SER A 3 -25.63 27.63 -25.92
CA SER A 3 -24.47 28.37 -25.37
C SER A 3 -24.00 29.38 -26.44
N TYR A 4 -22.87 30.04 -26.16
CA TYR A 4 -22.25 30.97 -27.09
C TYR A 4 -20.81 30.60 -27.34
N ASP A 5 -20.33 30.77 -28.57
CA ASP A 5 -18.91 30.60 -28.92
C ASP A 5 -18.08 31.81 -28.44
N ALA A 6 -16.75 31.73 -28.66
CA ALA A 6 -15.83 32.81 -28.27
C ALA A 6 -16.11 34.16 -28.98
N SER A 7 -16.87 34.13 -30.08
CA SER A 7 -17.28 35.32 -30.84
C SER A 7 -18.67 35.84 -30.44
N GLY A 8 -19.34 35.19 -29.47
CA GLY A 8 -20.66 35.55 -29.00
C GLY A 8 -21.81 35.05 -29.87
N ASN A 9 -21.58 34.12 -30.79
CA ASN A 9 -22.66 33.52 -31.59
C ASN A 9 -23.33 32.37 -30.85
N PRO A 10 -24.65 32.19 -30.97
CA PRO A 10 -25.33 31.08 -30.34
C PRO A 10 -24.90 29.74 -30.94
N VAL A 11 -24.60 28.79 -30.06
CA VAL A 11 -24.19 27.42 -30.41
C VAL A 11 -25.09 26.43 -29.68
N ALA A 12 -25.66 25.48 -30.40
CA ALA A 12 -26.40 24.38 -29.80
C ALA A 12 -25.43 23.38 -29.12
N ILE A 13 -25.67 23.07 -27.85
CA ILE A 13 -24.99 22.00 -27.17
C ILE A 13 -25.61 20.66 -27.60
N ALA A 14 -24.80 19.76 -28.14
CA ALA A 14 -25.26 18.41 -28.48
C ALA A 14 -25.82 17.69 -27.25
N THR A 15 -26.80 16.82 -27.47
CA THR A 15 -27.36 15.98 -26.39
C THR A 15 -26.31 14.99 -25.94
N GLY A 16 -26.10 14.88 -24.60
CA GLY A 16 -25.25 13.85 -24.00
C GLY A 16 -25.96 12.50 -23.96
N ASN A 17 -25.17 11.47 -23.63
CA ASN A 17 -25.68 10.13 -23.31
C ASN A 17 -26.13 10.06 -21.83
N ASP A 18 -26.87 8.99 -21.52
CA ASP A 18 -27.25 8.73 -20.12
C ASP A 18 -25.99 8.60 -19.22
N GLY A 19 -26.05 9.23 -18.05
CA GLY A 19 -24.96 9.29 -17.08
C GLY A 19 -23.89 10.36 -17.34
N GLN A 20 -23.98 11.12 -18.44
CA GLN A 20 -23.10 12.27 -18.68
C GLN A 20 -23.61 13.53 -17.97
N VAL A 21 -22.68 14.39 -17.57
CA VAL A 21 -22.96 15.72 -16.99
C VAL A 21 -22.46 16.82 -17.90
N LEU A 22 -23.17 17.96 -17.89
CA LEU A 22 -22.72 19.14 -18.60
C LEU A 22 -21.61 19.83 -17.83
N THR A 23 -20.40 19.86 -18.40
CA THR A 23 -19.20 20.41 -17.79
C THR A 23 -18.70 21.62 -18.56
N SER A 24 -17.90 22.45 -17.88
CA SER A 24 -17.15 23.53 -18.52
C SER A 24 -15.91 22.95 -19.22
N THR A 25 -15.75 23.22 -20.50
CA THR A 25 -14.56 22.82 -21.29
C THR A 25 -13.45 23.88 -21.29
N GLY A 26 -13.57 24.90 -20.43
CA GLY A 26 -12.62 26.00 -20.29
C GLY A 26 -13.14 27.33 -20.82
N ALA A 27 -12.40 28.40 -20.51
CA ALA A 27 -12.74 29.75 -20.93
C ALA A 27 -12.78 29.89 -22.48
N GLY A 28 -13.84 30.44 -23.02
CA GLY A 28 -14.01 30.66 -24.45
C GLY A 28 -14.45 29.44 -25.27
N SER A 29 -14.75 28.33 -24.60
CA SER A 29 -15.31 27.13 -25.25
C SER A 29 -16.74 26.85 -24.76
N PRO A 30 -17.67 26.39 -25.63
CA PRO A 30 -18.96 25.95 -25.20
C PRO A 30 -18.89 24.77 -24.21
N PRO A 31 -19.77 24.67 -23.21
CA PRO A 31 -19.82 23.50 -22.35
C PRO A 31 -20.14 22.22 -23.17
N ALA A 32 -19.68 21.08 -22.68
CA ALA A 32 -19.95 19.77 -23.28
C ALA A 32 -20.47 18.77 -22.26
N PHE A 33 -21.19 17.74 -22.73
CA PHE A 33 -21.54 16.60 -21.91
C PHE A 33 -20.34 15.65 -21.81
N GLU A 34 -19.87 15.39 -20.60
CA GLU A 34 -18.75 14.52 -20.31
C GLU A 34 -19.14 13.43 -19.32
N THR A 35 -18.53 12.27 -19.49
CA THR A 35 -18.65 11.19 -18.51
C THR A 35 -17.88 11.60 -17.26
N LEU A 36 -18.54 11.60 -16.10
CA LEU A 36 -17.84 11.80 -14.84
C LEU A 36 -16.74 10.76 -14.70
N PRO A 37 -15.56 11.15 -14.22
CA PRO A 37 -14.58 10.16 -13.77
C PRO A 37 -15.26 9.19 -12.80
N VAL A 38 -15.08 7.90 -13.01
CA VAL A 38 -15.61 6.90 -12.07
C VAL A 38 -14.95 7.17 -10.73
N GLY A 39 -15.72 7.68 -9.77
CA GLY A 39 -15.25 7.86 -8.40
C GLY A 39 -14.95 6.49 -7.79
N GLY A 40 -13.93 6.42 -6.96
CA GLY A 40 -13.56 5.19 -6.27
C GLY A 40 -12.05 5.01 -6.13
N ILE A 41 -11.66 3.86 -5.63
CA ILE A 41 -10.25 3.50 -5.48
C ILE A 41 -9.66 3.25 -6.87
N THR A 42 -8.68 4.06 -7.25
CA THR A 42 -8.00 3.98 -8.56
C THR A 42 -6.76 3.09 -8.54
N MET A 43 -6.25 2.78 -7.34
CA MET A 43 -5.11 1.89 -7.12
C MET A 43 -5.25 1.15 -5.79
N ALA A 44 -5.15 -0.16 -5.84
CA ALA A 44 -4.92 -1.03 -4.69
C ALA A 44 -4.01 -2.19 -5.09
N ASP A 45 -3.08 -2.56 -4.22
CA ASP A 45 -2.11 -3.64 -4.48
C ASP A 45 -1.74 -4.33 -3.16
N GLN A 46 -1.44 -5.64 -3.23
CA GLN A 46 -0.98 -6.41 -2.08
C GLN A 46 0.27 -7.21 -2.44
N TRP A 47 1.20 -7.21 -1.50
CA TRP A 47 2.46 -7.96 -1.59
C TRP A 47 2.66 -8.79 -0.35
N ARG A 48 3.13 -10.03 -0.52
CA ARG A 48 3.41 -10.98 0.56
C ARG A 48 4.82 -11.50 0.51
N ILE A 49 5.30 -12.03 1.64
CA ILE A 49 6.52 -12.81 1.73
C ILE A 49 6.18 -14.27 1.43
N THR A 50 6.88 -14.88 0.47
CA THR A 50 6.59 -16.25 0.00
C THR A 50 7.30 -17.33 0.80
N ALA A 51 8.39 -17.01 1.51
CA ALA A 51 9.18 -17.98 2.26
C ALA A 51 9.43 -17.51 3.69
N SER A 52 9.25 -18.42 4.64
CA SER A 52 9.57 -18.16 6.04
C SER A 52 11.07 -18.00 6.25
N ALA A 53 11.45 -17.10 7.15
CA ALA A 53 12.82 -16.89 7.59
C ALA A 53 12.91 -16.88 9.11
N THR A 54 14.02 -17.41 9.66
CA THR A 54 14.29 -17.41 11.11
C THR A 54 15.41 -16.45 11.41
N ASP A 55 15.11 -15.39 12.15
CA ASP A 55 16.04 -14.30 12.43
C ASP A 55 15.86 -13.73 13.83
N SER A 56 16.78 -12.88 14.26
CA SER A 56 16.74 -12.12 15.50
C SER A 56 17.21 -10.68 15.27
N GLY A 57 16.82 -9.76 16.15
CA GLY A 57 17.13 -8.35 16.01
C GLY A 57 16.35 -7.67 14.89
N ALA A 58 16.82 -6.50 14.48
CA ALA A 58 16.22 -5.73 13.40
C ALA A 58 16.63 -6.25 12.03
N ASP A 59 15.65 -6.53 11.17
CA ASP A 59 15.87 -7.04 9.83
C ASP A 59 14.90 -6.41 8.86
N VAL A 60 15.41 -5.80 7.78
CA VAL A 60 14.63 -5.25 6.69
C VAL A 60 14.28 -6.37 5.73
N LEU A 61 13.00 -6.54 5.44
CA LEU A 61 12.52 -7.58 4.54
C LEU A 61 12.88 -7.20 3.09
N ASP A 62 13.97 -7.76 2.58
CA ASP A 62 14.57 -7.43 1.29
C ASP A 62 14.45 -8.52 0.22
N ALA A 63 13.89 -9.66 0.57
CA ALA A 63 13.75 -10.82 -0.31
C ALA A 63 12.36 -11.45 -0.22
N ASN A 64 12.07 -12.32 -1.19
CA ASN A 64 10.85 -13.15 -1.25
C ASN A 64 9.54 -12.36 -1.31
N TRP A 65 9.57 -11.11 -1.77
CA TRP A 65 8.37 -10.34 -2.04
C TRP A 65 7.71 -10.80 -3.34
N GLU A 66 6.44 -11.13 -3.28
CA GLU A 66 5.59 -11.50 -4.39
C GLU A 66 4.27 -10.73 -4.32
N ARG A 67 3.70 -10.36 -5.47
CA ARG A 67 2.33 -9.83 -5.49
C ARG A 67 1.35 -10.93 -5.14
N ALA A 68 0.38 -10.63 -4.27
CA ALA A 68 -0.68 -11.56 -3.91
C ALA A 68 -1.65 -11.72 -5.10
N ASP A 69 -1.64 -12.89 -5.75
CA ASP A 69 -2.36 -13.17 -7.00
C ASP A 69 -3.11 -14.52 -6.99
N THR A 70 -3.14 -15.22 -5.86
CA THR A 70 -3.85 -16.48 -5.68
C THR A 70 -5.24 -16.27 -5.06
N ASP A 71 -6.12 -17.26 -5.17
CA ASP A 71 -7.43 -17.33 -4.50
C ASP A 71 -8.34 -16.10 -4.71
N GLY A 72 -8.26 -15.48 -5.88
CA GLY A 72 -9.04 -14.28 -6.21
C GLY A 72 -8.44 -12.98 -5.71
N LEU A 73 -7.25 -13.00 -5.10
CA LEU A 73 -6.48 -11.80 -4.81
C LEU A 73 -5.99 -11.17 -6.12
N GLY A 74 -5.85 -9.85 -6.12
CA GLY A 74 -5.42 -9.11 -7.31
C GLY A 74 -5.17 -7.65 -7.00
N GLN A 75 -4.99 -6.86 -8.05
CA GLN A 75 -4.73 -5.43 -7.96
C GLN A 75 -5.80 -4.61 -8.68
N ILE A 76 -5.93 -3.34 -8.30
CA ILE A 76 -6.70 -2.32 -9.00
C ILE A 76 -5.71 -1.30 -9.59
N GLY A 77 -5.85 -0.98 -10.87
CA GLY A 77 -5.06 0.05 -11.54
C GLY A 77 -3.56 -0.25 -11.61
N SER A 78 -2.73 0.79 -11.48
CA SER A 78 -1.28 0.67 -11.59
C SER A 78 -0.68 0.06 -10.33
N ALA A 79 0.27 -0.84 -10.53
CA ALA A 79 0.90 -1.63 -9.47
C ALA A 79 2.01 -0.87 -8.73
N MET A 80 2.24 -1.22 -7.46
CA MET A 80 3.51 -0.97 -6.78
C MET A 80 4.63 -1.75 -7.48
N ALA A 81 5.86 -1.23 -7.40
CA ALA A 81 7.05 -1.96 -7.80
C ALA A 81 7.96 -2.18 -6.60
N VAL A 82 8.65 -3.32 -6.54
CA VAL A 82 9.63 -3.63 -5.51
C VAL A 82 10.97 -4.01 -6.14
N SER A 83 12.06 -3.53 -5.54
CA SER A 83 13.43 -3.92 -5.89
C SER A 83 14.21 -4.11 -4.58
N GLY A 84 14.59 -5.36 -4.27
CA GLY A 84 15.05 -5.72 -2.93
C GLY A 84 14.00 -5.35 -1.89
N ALA A 85 14.39 -4.52 -0.92
CA ALA A 85 13.47 -4.04 0.12
C ALA A 85 12.63 -2.82 -0.27
N VAL A 86 12.94 -2.13 -1.38
CA VAL A 86 12.41 -0.79 -1.69
C VAL A 86 11.15 -0.87 -2.52
N PHE A 87 10.05 -0.36 -1.96
CA PHE A 87 8.79 -0.19 -2.65
C PHE A 87 8.68 1.20 -3.28
N THR A 88 8.27 1.22 -4.54
CA THR A 88 8.09 2.43 -5.37
C THR A 88 6.61 2.59 -5.71
N PHE A 89 6.09 3.78 -5.49
CA PHE A 89 4.72 4.14 -5.82
C PHE A 89 4.55 4.43 -7.32
N PRO A 90 3.42 4.01 -7.93
CA PRO A 90 3.17 4.22 -9.36
C PRO A 90 2.84 5.67 -9.72
N SER A 91 2.31 6.46 -8.79
CA SER A 91 1.93 7.87 -8.98
C SER A 91 2.03 8.64 -7.68
N THR A 92 1.97 9.96 -7.75
CA THR A 92 1.79 10.83 -6.56
C THR A 92 0.38 10.67 -5.98
N GLY A 93 0.20 11.05 -4.72
CA GLY A 93 -1.08 10.97 -4.01
C GLY A 93 -0.94 10.52 -2.56
N TYR A 94 -2.04 10.54 -1.84
CA TYR A 94 -2.14 9.97 -0.49
C TYR A 94 -2.36 8.47 -0.56
N TYR A 95 -1.51 7.71 0.12
CA TYR A 95 -1.60 6.25 0.19
C TYR A 95 -1.87 5.78 1.61
N TYR A 96 -2.88 4.93 1.78
CA TYR A 96 -3.03 4.11 2.96
C TYR A 96 -2.18 2.85 2.79
N VAL A 97 -1.23 2.65 3.69
CA VAL A 97 -0.32 1.51 3.69
C VAL A 97 -0.47 0.75 4.98
N THR A 98 -0.69 -0.56 4.88
CA THR A 98 -0.68 -1.46 6.04
C THR A 98 0.44 -2.47 5.90
N PHE A 99 0.99 -2.89 7.03
CA PHE A 99 1.94 -3.99 7.09
C PHE A 99 1.63 -4.89 8.28
N GLN A 100 1.61 -6.19 8.02
CA GLN A 100 1.48 -7.22 9.04
C GLN A 100 2.58 -8.28 8.84
N ALA A 101 3.19 -8.73 9.94
CA ALA A 101 4.00 -9.93 9.94
C ALA A 101 3.44 -10.95 10.94
N LYS A 102 3.37 -12.20 10.50
CA LYS A 102 3.06 -13.35 11.33
C LYS A 102 4.35 -13.98 11.82
N PHE A 103 4.43 -14.19 13.13
CA PHE A 103 5.57 -14.78 13.81
C PHE A 103 5.23 -16.14 14.39
N ALA A 104 6.22 -17.04 14.39
CA ALA A 104 6.15 -18.32 15.09
C ALA A 104 7.35 -18.47 16.04
N GLN A 105 7.09 -18.97 17.25
CA GLN A 105 8.08 -19.18 18.30
C GLN A 105 7.95 -20.57 18.89
N GLY A 106 9.02 -21.35 18.80
CA GLY A 106 9.04 -22.73 19.31
C GLY A 106 9.24 -22.82 20.83
N SER A 107 10.05 -21.93 21.42
CA SER A 107 10.37 -21.97 22.85
C SER A 107 10.92 -20.63 23.32
N GLY A 108 10.85 -20.41 24.64
CA GLY A 108 11.33 -19.19 25.29
C GLY A 108 10.34 -18.03 25.23
N ASP A 109 10.67 -16.99 25.97
CA ASP A 109 9.94 -15.74 25.96
C ASP A 109 10.51 -14.81 24.90
N GLN A 110 9.65 -13.99 24.30
CA GLN A 110 10.04 -12.86 23.48
C GLN A 110 9.33 -11.64 24.04
N ARG A 111 10.05 -10.71 24.62
CA ARG A 111 9.46 -9.49 25.18
C ARG A 111 8.84 -8.61 24.11
N TYR A 112 9.35 -8.73 22.87
CA TYR A 112 8.82 -8.03 21.73
C TYR A 112 9.09 -8.76 20.41
N CYS A 113 8.15 -8.63 19.50
CA CYS A 113 8.32 -8.79 18.06
C CYS A 113 7.66 -7.57 17.43
N HIS A 114 8.45 -6.68 16.87
CA HIS A 114 8.00 -5.44 16.25
C HIS A 114 7.93 -5.57 14.74
N VAL A 115 7.05 -4.78 14.15
CA VAL A 115 7.00 -4.49 12.72
C VAL A 115 7.04 -2.99 12.51
N TYR A 116 7.74 -2.56 11.47
CA TYR A 116 7.89 -1.15 11.13
C TYR A 116 7.55 -0.90 9.67
N ILE A 117 6.96 0.26 9.41
CA ILE A 117 6.96 0.89 8.10
C ILE A 117 8.03 1.98 8.13
N LEU A 118 9.07 1.82 7.32
CA LEU A 118 10.14 2.80 7.17
C LEU A 118 9.85 3.62 5.91
N THR A 119 9.85 4.94 6.02
CA THR A 119 9.60 5.85 4.91
C THR A 119 10.80 6.74 4.62
N THR A 120 10.89 7.22 3.38
CA THR A 120 11.84 8.23 2.95
C THR A 120 11.17 9.24 2.02
N THR A 121 11.64 10.48 2.04
CA THR A 121 11.25 11.55 1.11
C THR A 121 12.41 12.02 0.23
N ASP A 122 13.62 11.44 0.42
CA ASP A 122 14.85 11.77 -0.30
C ASP A 122 15.49 10.57 -1.02
N ASN A 123 14.88 9.37 -0.88
CA ASN A 123 15.37 8.08 -1.39
C ASN A 123 16.76 7.68 -0.84
N SER A 124 17.16 8.20 0.31
CA SER A 124 18.45 7.87 0.93
C SER A 124 18.32 7.50 2.41
N SER A 125 17.70 8.36 3.21
CA SER A 125 17.49 8.13 4.63
C SER A 125 16.10 7.57 4.89
N TYR A 126 16.02 6.47 5.61
CA TYR A 126 14.76 5.81 5.95
C TYR A 126 14.54 5.86 7.46
N ASP A 127 13.42 6.45 7.87
CA ASP A 127 13.01 6.55 9.26
C ASP A 127 11.76 5.74 9.54
N ALA A 128 11.63 5.23 10.77
CA ALA A 128 10.44 4.50 11.20
C ALA A 128 9.24 5.46 11.32
N ALA A 129 8.30 5.37 10.41
CA ALA A 129 7.08 6.16 10.42
C ALA A 129 5.99 5.54 11.31
N ALA A 130 5.98 4.22 11.47
CA ALA A 130 5.04 3.53 12.35
C ALA A 130 5.63 2.21 12.84
N GLU A 131 5.16 1.81 14.02
CA GLU A 131 5.50 0.56 14.69
C GLU A 131 4.24 -0.17 15.15
N GLY A 132 4.24 -1.50 15.03
CA GLY A 132 3.31 -2.39 15.69
C GLY A 132 4.09 -3.44 16.46
N SER A 133 3.52 -3.99 17.54
CA SER A 133 4.24 -4.95 18.39
C SER A 133 3.36 -6.06 18.91
N MET A 134 4.00 -7.20 19.19
CA MET A 134 3.47 -8.32 19.93
C MET A 134 4.57 -8.96 20.78
N TRP A 135 4.23 -9.94 21.59
CA TRP A 135 5.18 -10.69 22.41
C TRP A 135 4.76 -12.17 22.54
N PHE A 136 5.69 -13.04 22.91
CA PHE A 136 5.43 -14.42 23.30
C PHE A 136 5.82 -14.66 24.73
N THR A 137 5.03 -15.50 25.41
CA THR A 137 5.40 -16.02 26.74
C THR A 137 5.53 -17.54 26.67
N SER A 138 6.51 -18.10 27.40
CA SER A 138 6.73 -19.53 27.50
C SER A 138 5.91 -20.23 28.58
N ALA A 139 5.08 -19.48 29.30
CA ALA A 139 4.40 -19.99 30.49
C ALA A 139 3.58 -21.26 30.22
N GLY A 140 4.13 -22.40 30.58
CA GLY A 140 3.42 -23.68 30.69
C GLY A 140 3.11 -24.42 29.39
N ASP A 141 3.59 -23.96 28.24
CA ASP A 141 3.32 -24.56 26.95
C ASP A 141 4.62 -24.88 26.18
N SER A 142 4.74 -26.11 25.68
CA SER A 142 5.88 -26.61 24.92
C SER A 142 5.68 -26.59 23.41
N GLY A 143 4.50 -26.19 22.91
CA GLY A 143 4.18 -26.11 21.49
C GLY A 143 4.67 -24.83 20.82
N THR A 144 4.72 -24.84 19.48
CA THR A 144 4.95 -23.62 18.69
C THR A 144 3.79 -22.64 18.89
N LYS A 145 4.13 -21.41 19.24
CA LYS A 145 3.20 -20.30 19.41
C LYS A 145 3.19 -19.42 18.16
N TYR A 146 2.04 -18.91 17.83
CA TYR A 146 1.85 -18.03 16.68
C TYR A 146 1.23 -16.70 17.12
N GLY A 147 1.64 -15.63 16.45
CA GLY A 147 1.06 -14.32 16.67
C GLY A 147 1.39 -13.38 15.52
N SER A 148 0.71 -12.24 15.47
CA SER A 148 0.95 -11.24 14.43
C SER A 148 1.08 -9.86 15.04
N ALA A 149 2.01 -9.07 14.52
CA ALA A 149 2.07 -7.63 14.74
C ALA A 149 1.68 -6.92 13.45
N ALA A 150 0.99 -5.79 13.58
CA ALA A 150 0.56 -4.99 12.43
C ALA A 150 0.67 -3.50 12.73
N THR A 151 0.88 -2.71 11.67
CA THR A 151 0.90 -1.24 11.72
C THR A 151 0.42 -0.66 10.41
N ASN A 152 0.13 0.64 10.39
CA ASN A 152 -0.33 1.34 9.20
C ASN A 152 0.03 2.81 9.23
N ILE A 153 0.02 3.45 8.05
CA ILE A 153 0.21 4.89 7.87
C ILE A 153 -0.70 5.43 6.76
N ILE A 154 -0.90 6.73 6.75
CA ILE A 154 -1.25 7.48 5.54
C ILE A 154 0.01 8.23 5.12
N PHE A 155 0.47 8.00 3.90
CA PHE A 155 1.71 8.56 3.36
C PHE A 155 1.42 9.45 2.17
N ASP A 156 1.84 10.72 2.23
CA ASP A 156 1.73 11.68 1.13
C ASP A 156 2.93 11.52 0.19
N VAL A 157 2.68 11.00 -1.00
CA VAL A 157 3.69 10.78 -2.03
C VAL A 157 3.65 11.94 -3.01
N THR A 158 4.44 12.97 -2.76
CA THR A 158 4.54 14.15 -3.64
C THR A 158 5.52 13.96 -4.79
N ASN A 159 6.42 12.97 -4.72
CA ASN A 159 7.40 12.64 -5.77
C ASN A 159 7.76 11.15 -5.74
N THR A 160 7.37 10.42 -6.78
CA THR A 160 7.62 8.97 -6.87
C THR A 160 9.09 8.57 -7.01
N SER A 161 9.98 9.50 -7.37
CA SER A 161 11.43 9.23 -7.43
C SER A 161 12.09 9.21 -6.07
N THR A 162 11.60 10.02 -5.14
CA THR A 162 12.20 10.21 -3.82
C THR A 162 11.39 9.60 -2.67
N HIS A 163 10.06 9.55 -2.78
CA HIS A 163 9.19 8.97 -1.75
C HIS A 163 9.10 7.46 -1.94
N LYS A 164 9.67 6.72 -0.99
CA LYS A 164 9.75 5.26 -0.99
C LYS A 164 9.42 4.73 0.39
N LEU A 165 9.24 3.41 0.49
CA LEU A 165 9.15 2.75 1.78
C LEU A 165 9.82 1.38 1.78
N LYS A 166 10.07 0.88 3.00
CA LYS A 166 10.53 -0.46 3.31
C LYS A 166 9.75 -1.01 4.48
N PHE A 167 9.76 -2.32 4.62
CA PHE A 167 9.21 -3.00 5.78
C PHE A 167 10.32 -3.67 6.58
N GLN A 168 10.23 -3.55 7.89
CA GLN A 168 11.21 -4.11 8.80
C GLN A 168 10.50 -4.89 9.91
N ARG A 169 11.10 -5.97 10.34
CA ARG A 169 10.76 -6.66 11.56
C ARG A 169 11.89 -6.51 12.58
N ASN A 170 11.61 -6.67 13.88
CA ASN A 170 12.60 -6.70 14.94
C ASN A 170 12.11 -7.60 16.07
N SER A 171 12.94 -8.48 16.57
CA SER A 171 12.62 -9.37 17.69
C SER A 171 13.78 -9.44 18.68
N GLU A 172 13.47 -9.69 19.96
CA GLU A 172 14.48 -9.83 21.01
C GLU A 172 15.42 -11.01 20.73
N GLY A 173 14.85 -12.13 20.34
CA GLY A 173 15.57 -13.36 20.02
C GLY A 173 15.08 -13.96 18.72
N SER A 174 15.56 -15.15 18.41
CA SER A 174 15.26 -15.87 17.19
C SER A 174 13.77 -16.25 17.13
N VAL A 175 13.08 -15.77 16.12
CA VAL A 175 11.70 -16.11 15.78
C VAL A 175 11.58 -16.39 14.28
N VAL A 176 10.62 -17.20 13.90
CA VAL A 176 10.26 -17.37 12.49
C VAL A 176 9.34 -16.23 12.08
N THR A 177 9.70 -15.48 11.05
CA THR A 177 8.75 -14.65 10.30
C THR A 177 8.15 -15.50 9.21
N GLU A 178 6.87 -15.78 9.26
CA GLU A 178 6.22 -16.73 8.37
C GLU A 178 5.89 -16.11 7.02
N GLY A 179 6.27 -16.81 5.95
CA GLY A 179 5.91 -16.52 4.56
C GLY A 179 5.23 -17.70 3.92
N ASP A 180 4.38 -17.42 2.92
CA ASP A 180 3.64 -18.43 2.16
C ASP A 180 3.25 -17.84 0.79
N SER A 181 3.41 -18.64 -0.29
CA SER A 181 3.09 -18.21 -1.65
C SER A 181 1.60 -18.28 -2.00
N ASN A 182 0.76 -18.83 -1.12
CA ASN A 182 -0.68 -18.94 -1.33
C ASN A 182 -1.47 -18.08 -0.34
N ASN A 183 -0.97 -17.90 0.88
CA ASN A 183 -1.66 -17.19 1.94
C ASN A 183 -0.91 -15.92 2.38
N ASN A 184 -1.63 -14.85 2.64
CA ASN A 184 -1.08 -13.60 3.17
C ASN A 184 -0.78 -13.75 4.67
N LEU A 185 0.35 -14.34 5.04
CA LEU A 185 0.84 -14.47 6.42
C LEU A 185 1.59 -13.20 6.85
N THR A 186 2.66 -12.89 6.12
CA THR A 186 3.39 -11.62 6.24
C THR A 186 3.20 -10.85 4.94
N PHE A 187 2.55 -9.70 5.01
CA PHE A 187 2.10 -8.98 3.81
C PHE A 187 1.91 -7.48 4.04
N ALA A 188 1.90 -6.75 2.95
CA ALA A 188 1.60 -5.33 2.90
C ALA A 188 0.47 -5.04 1.92
N THR A 189 -0.37 -4.04 2.26
CA THR A 189 -1.44 -3.55 1.40
C THR A 189 -1.25 -2.06 1.14
N PHE A 190 -1.48 -1.65 -0.10
CA PHE A 190 -1.37 -0.28 -0.57
C PHE A 190 -2.68 0.14 -1.22
N ILE A 191 -3.26 1.25 -0.79
CA ILE A 191 -4.48 1.82 -1.38
C ILE A 191 -4.26 3.31 -1.59
N ARG A 192 -4.39 3.77 -2.83
CA ARG A 192 -4.36 5.20 -3.13
C ARG A 192 -5.71 5.83 -2.78
N LEU A 193 -5.69 6.80 -1.88
CA LEU A 193 -6.89 7.46 -1.38
C LEU A 193 -7.31 8.65 -2.25
N GLY A 194 -6.35 9.34 -2.87
CA GLY A 194 -6.62 10.54 -3.67
C GLY A 194 -5.34 11.26 -4.09
N ASP A 195 -5.50 12.42 -4.69
CA ASP A 195 -4.41 13.30 -5.12
C ASP A 195 -3.77 14.04 -3.94
N THR A 196 -2.50 14.46 -4.10
CA THR A 196 -1.78 15.34 -3.14
C THR A 196 -2.22 16.78 -3.30
#